data_a00344751f408ec6c18ddca00db51d25
#
_entry.id   a00344751f408ec6c18ddca00db51d25
#
_cell.length_a   1.000
_cell.length_b   1.000
_cell.length_c   1.000
_cell.angle_alpha   90.00
_cell.angle_beta   90.00
_cell.angle_gamma   90.00
#
_symmetry.space_group_name_H-M   'P 1'
#
loop_
_entity.id
_entity.type
_entity.pdbx_description
1 polymer ?
#
loop_
_entity_poly.entity_id
_entity_poly.type
_entity_poly.pdbx_seq_one_letter_code
_entity_poly.pdbx_strand_id
1 'polypeptide(L)'
;MKRSPPPVTATTTAWSSSKPPLLRFLHTCYADFLPEAAGAVADYIPELGKADPAHFGISLATLDGHVYEVGDTKVPFTIQSMSKPFVFALALDTLGAERVESVIGVEPSGDPFNSIRLNAENHPFNAMVNAGAIACSGLLHADKGDGAFEFIRQALGRFAGRELDVDEAVYASESATGDRNRAIGYLLRTNSVITENVPAVLDVYFRQCSILVTARDTAVMAATLANRGINPLTEEQVVTPYAIARTLSVMTSSGMYDYAGEWIYRVGIPAKSGVGGGILAALPARLGLGSYSPKLDKHGNSVRGIKVCETLSAHYDLHMLNRSDDARHSIIADYNIGKNPSRRVRRPQEQEILARHFQEVRVIELVGTLSLSNVDYVSRRLAGSPRPEFVIFDLRRVTATTRAGARLVAEAFQELAELGVTVILSGIKRTSREWATISEWTRRLGNIRDFYLLDTAIEWAEDQIVYRYGGSIDFLETTELSEQPLLAGLSEAEIANLTLLCAVRTYQQNEKVIAAGSEATSLFFLRSGVVHITLPDGIRLATLTAGMAFGEMALLEPTRSADVLADMSATAYEVAIRDFERFREQHPRAGERIMRNLAQILADRLIVANAKVDLLTSG
;
A
#
# COMPACT_ATOMS: atom_id res chain seq x y z
N MET A 1 20.55 -43.04 27.54
CA MET A 1 19.32 -42.21 27.66
C MET A 1 19.62 -40.82 27.14
N LYS A 2 19.36 -40.58 25.87
CA LYS A 2 19.47 -39.25 25.26
C LYS A 2 18.11 -38.52 25.48
N ARG A 3 18.13 -37.41 26.19
CA ARG A 3 16.95 -36.57 26.40
C ARG A 3 16.62 -35.87 25.09
N SER A 4 15.42 -36.09 24.56
CA SER A 4 14.85 -35.33 23.46
C SER A 4 14.69 -33.85 23.89
N PRO A 5 15.00 -32.88 23.02
CA PRO A 5 14.72 -31.48 23.31
C PRO A 5 13.20 -31.26 23.39
N PRO A 6 12.74 -30.32 24.25
CA PRO A 6 11.33 -30.03 24.36
C PRO A 6 10.75 -29.44 23.06
N PRO A 7 9.47 -29.66 22.76
CA PRO A 7 8.85 -29.10 21.59
C PRO A 7 8.82 -27.56 21.72
N VAL A 8 9.43 -26.88 20.76
CA VAL A 8 9.32 -25.43 20.61
C VAL A 8 7.88 -25.15 20.18
N THR A 9 7.05 -24.72 21.10
CA THR A 9 5.75 -24.13 20.79
C THR A 9 6.00 -22.82 20.04
N ALA A 10 5.81 -22.83 18.73
CA ALA A 10 5.77 -21.62 17.92
C ALA A 10 4.59 -20.78 18.38
N THR A 11 4.84 -19.81 19.23
CA THR A 11 3.90 -18.73 19.51
C THR A 11 3.87 -17.84 18.27
N THR A 12 2.92 -18.10 17.38
CA THR A 12 2.52 -17.17 16.31
C THR A 12 1.91 -15.92 16.98
N THR A 13 2.76 -15.01 17.47
CA THR A 13 2.31 -13.67 17.82
C THR A 13 2.07 -12.92 16.52
N ALA A 14 0.79 -12.69 16.21
CA ALA A 14 0.41 -11.78 15.13
C ALA A 14 1.06 -10.39 15.35
N TRP A 15 1.27 -9.65 14.27
CA TRP A 15 1.72 -8.24 14.28
C TRP A 15 0.78 -7.31 15.06
N SER A 16 -0.21 -7.85 15.76
CA SER A 16 -1.27 -7.15 16.48
C SER A 16 -0.82 -6.14 17.53
N SER A 17 0.48 -6.01 17.81
CA SER A 17 1.03 -5.05 18.78
C SER A 17 1.67 -3.81 18.15
N SER A 18 1.96 -3.77 16.84
CA SER A 18 2.53 -2.59 16.19
C SER A 18 1.48 -1.80 15.42
N LYS A 19 1.35 -0.51 15.73
CA LYS A 19 0.45 0.39 14.99
C LYS A 19 1.09 0.75 13.65
N PRO A 20 0.32 0.77 12.53
CA PRO A 20 0.82 1.26 11.25
C PRO A 20 1.45 2.66 11.37
N PRO A 21 2.52 2.97 10.61
CA PRO A 21 3.23 4.26 10.71
C PRO A 21 2.31 5.47 10.63
N LEU A 22 1.34 5.46 9.72
CA LEU A 22 0.38 6.54 9.57
C LEU A 22 -0.49 6.73 10.84
N LEU A 23 -0.95 5.63 11.46
CA LEU A 23 -1.70 5.70 12.71
C LEU A 23 -0.84 6.25 13.86
N ARG A 24 0.43 5.86 13.94
CA ARG A 24 1.38 6.42 14.92
C ARG A 24 1.54 7.92 14.74
N PHE A 25 1.69 8.36 13.51
CA PHE A 25 1.79 9.79 13.19
C PHE A 25 0.54 10.56 13.61
N LEU A 26 -0.67 10.03 13.34
CA LEU A 26 -1.92 10.64 13.78
C LEU A 26 -2.00 10.71 15.32
N HIS A 27 -1.52 9.69 16.04
CA HIS A 27 -1.40 9.75 17.50
C HIS A 27 -0.43 10.83 17.97
N THR A 28 0.69 11.03 17.27
CA THR A 28 1.63 12.13 17.58
C THR A 28 0.97 13.49 17.36
N CYS A 29 0.32 13.70 16.23
CA CYS A 29 -0.44 14.94 15.96
C CYS A 29 -1.52 15.18 17.03
N TYR A 30 -2.24 14.13 17.45
CA TYR A 30 -3.25 14.25 18.48
C TYR A 30 -2.63 14.67 19.82
N ALA A 31 -1.54 14.04 20.25
CA ALA A 31 -0.86 14.36 21.49
C ALA A 31 -0.27 15.79 21.48
N ASP A 32 0.34 16.20 20.38
CA ASP A 32 0.96 17.52 20.22
C ASP A 32 -0.08 18.65 20.24
N PHE A 33 -1.28 18.43 19.69
CA PHE A 33 -2.29 19.47 19.57
C PHE A 33 -3.41 19.37 20.61
N LEU A 34 -3.51 18.30 21.40
CA LEU A 34 -4.48 18.18 22.49
C LEU A 34 -4.39 19.35 23.49
N PRO A 35 -3.18 19.82 23.90
CA PRO A 35 -3.05 20.93 24.82
C PRO A 35 -3.42 22.30 24.24
N GLU A 36 -3.63 22.41 22.90
CA GLU A 36 -3.96 23.70 22.27
C GLU A 36 -5.27 24.26 22.81
N ALA A 37 -5.19 25.43 23.42
CA ALA A 37 -6.30 26.07 24.10
C ALA A 37 -6.87 27.30 23.37
N ALA A 38 -6.21 27.74 22.27
CA ALA A 38 -6.63 28.91 21.54
C ALA A 38 -8.00 28.72 20.86
N GLY A 39 -8.67 29.83 20.57
CA GLY A 39 -9.99 29.87 19.95
C GLY A 39 -11.14 29.81 20.93
N ALA A 40 -12.35 29.94 20.41
CA ALA A 40 -13.61 29.90 21.15
C ALA A 40 -14.63 29.01 20.45
N VAL A 41 -15.53 28.41 21.21
CA VAL A 41 -16.69 27.67 20.66
C VAL A 41 -17.64 28.67 20.00
N ALA A 42 -18.25 28.27 18.86
CA ALA A 42 -19.27 29.12 18.19
C ALA A 42 -20.48 29.33 19.12
N ASP A 43 -20.91 30.59 19.26
CA ASP A 43 -22.01 30.95 20.17
C ASP A 43 -23.16 31.70 19.46
N TYR A 44 -23.02 32.00 18.17
CA TYR A 44 -24.05 32.71 17.39
C TYR A 44 -25.32 31.87 17.12
N ILE A 45 -25.22 30.56 17.19
CA ILE A 45 -26.33 29.62 17.35
C ILE A 45 -26.21 29.06 18.79
N PRO A 46 -27.15 29.38 19.69
CA PRO A 46 -27.02 29.05 21.12
C PRO A 46 -26.71 27.56 21.41
N GLU A 47 -27.28 26.66 20.64
CA GLU A 47 -27.04 25.21 20.81
C GLU A 47 -25.61 24.79 20.48
N LEU A 48 -24.94 25.45 19.52
CA LEU A 48 -23.52 25.16 19.22
C LEU A 48 -22.59 25.56 20.38
N GLY A 49 -22.98 26.58 21.15
CA GLY A 49 -22.23 27.03 22.31
C GLY A 49 -22.14 26.00 23.45
N LYS A 50 -22.96 24.94 23.41
CA LYS A 50 -22.95 23.83 24.38
C LYS A 50 -21.92 22.75 24.10
N ALA A 51 -21.21 22.82 22.95
CA ALA A 51 -20.20 21.83 22.58
C ALA A 51 -19.05 21.82 23.61
N ASP A 52 -18.61 20.63 24.02
CA ASP A 52 -17.47 20.48 24.94
C ASP A 52 -16.16 20.89 24.22
N PRO A 53 -15.49 21.98 24.65
CA PRO A 53 -14.27 22.47 24.04
C PRO A 53 -13.08 21.49 24.15
N ALA A 54 -13.17 20.47 24.99
CA ALA A 54 -12.15 19.45 25.15
C ALA A 54 -12.15 18.40 24.02
N HIS A 55 -13.28 18.19 23.36
CA HIS A 55 -13.37 17.22 22.28
C HIS A 55 -12.32 17.47 21.19
N PHE A 56 -11.66 16.39 20.78
CA PHE A 56 -10.70 16.36 19.69
C PHE A 56 -10.64 14.99 19.05
N GLY A 57 -11.00 14.89 17.80
CA GLY A 57 -10.96 13.67 16.99
C GLY A 57 -10.31 13.92 15.64
N ILE A 58 -9.49 12.96 15.18
CA ILE A 58 -8.83 12.95 13.88
C ILE A 58 -9.15 11.62 13.21
N SER A 59 -9.70 11.67 12.00
CA SER A 59 -9.95 10.48 11.20
C SER A 59 -9.41 10.67 9.77
N LEU A 60 -8.82 9.60 9.21
CA LEU A 60 -8.32 9.59 7.85
C LEU A 60 -8.84 8.32 7.16
N ALA A 61 -9.49 8.49 6.00
CA ALA A 61 -9.99 7.39 5.19
C ALA A 61 -9.18 7.27 3.88
N THR A 62 -8.69 6.06 3.60
CA THR A 62 -8.00 5.74 2.35
C THR A 62 -8.99 5.26 1.29
N LEU A 63 -8.59 5.27 0.02
CA LEU A 63 -9.50 4.91 -1.08
C LEU A 63 -9.77 3.41 -1.20
N ASP A 64 -9.03 2.59 -0.49
CA ASP A 64 -9.26 1.14 -0.35
C ASP A 64 -10.17 0.78 0.85
N GLY A 65 -10.81 1.79 1.47
CA GLY A 65 -11.80 1.59 2.53
C GLY A 65 -11.25 1.46 3.94
N HIS A 66 -9.94 1.67 4.16
CA HIS A 66 -9.41 1.66 5.53
C HIS A 66 -9.59 3.02 6.20
N VAL A 67 -10.00 3.03 7.49
CA VAL A 67 -10.22 4.26 8.26
C VAL A 67 -9.36 4.23 9.52
N TYR A 68 -8.45 5.20 9.63
CA TYR A 68 -7.67 5.48 10.83
C TYR A 68 -8.41 6.43 11.75
N GLU A 69 -8.39 6.19 13.05
CA GLU A 69 -9.15 6.94 14.04
C GLU A 69 -8.30 7.22 15.28
N VAL A 70 -8.27 8.47 15.74
CA VAL A 70 -7.59 8.89 16.98
C VAL A 70 -8.41 9.93 17.72
N GLY A 71 -8.60 9.74 19.03
CA GLY A 71 -9.39 10.62 19.90
C GLY A 71 -10.91 10.45 19.69
N ASP A 72 -11.64 11.54 19.79
CA ASP A 72 -13.11 11.59 19.84
C ASP A 72 -13.76 11.49 18.45
N THR A 73 -13.36 10.51 17.67
CA THR A 73 -13.79 10.37 16.27
C THR A 73 -15.24 9.96 16.07
N LYS A 74 -15.89 9.46 17.13
CA LYS A 74 -17.28 9.00 17.14
C LYS A 74 -18.25 9.95 17.83
N VAL A 75 -17.76 11.05 18.38
CA VAL A 75 -18.61 12.09 18.96
C VAL A 75 -19.42 12.75 17.84
N PRO A 76 -20.76 12.75 17.94
CA PRO A 76 -21.60 13.38 16.94
C PRO A 76 -21.56 14.90 17.08
N PHE A 77 -21.57 15.59 15.94
CA PHE A 77 -21.70 17.04 15.84
C PHE A 77 -22.43 17.42 14.56
N THR A 78 -23.02 18.60 14.49
CA THR A 78 -23.75 19.02 13.30
C THR A 78 -22.80 19.39 12.18
N ILE A 79 -23.10 18.95 10.96
CA ILE A 79 -22.26 19.09 9.77
C ILE A 79 -22.04 20.55 9.37
N GLN A 80 -23.04 21.39 9.60
CA GLN A 80 -23.01 22.82 9.30
C GLN A 80 -22.55 23.09 7.84
N SER A 81 -21.67 24.06 7.65
CA SER A 81 -21.15 24.44 6.33
C SER A 81 -20.35 23.34 5.60
N MET A 82 -20.00 22.24 6.27
CA MET A 82 -19.38 21.10 5.57
C MET A 82 -20.39 20.35 4.69
N SER A 83 -21.70 20.56 4.82
CA SER A 83 -22.72 20.01 3.93
C SER A 83 -22.68 20.61 2.51
N LYS A 84 -22.21 21.85 2.39
CA LYS A 84 -22.27 22.65 1.14
C LYS A 84 -21.66 21.98 -0.09
N PRO A 85 -20.43 21.43 -0.05
CA PRO A 85 -19.84 20.76 -1.21
C PRO A 85 -20.66 19.55 -1.68
N PHE A 86 -21.24 18.79 -0.76
CA PHE A 86 -22.03 17.62 -1.10
C PHE A 86 -23.36 17.98 -1.76
N VAL A 87 -24.02 19.01 -1.24
CA VAL A 87 -25.28 19.49 -1.82
C VAL A 87 -25.04 20.17 -3.16
N PHE A 88 -23.93 20.88 -3.34
CA PHE A 88 -23.51 21.42 -4.63
C PHE A 88 -23.22 20.30 -5.65
N ALA A 89 -22.46 19.26 -5.24
CA ALA A 89 -22.22 18.09 -6.09
C ALA A 89 -23.54 17.39 -6.49
N LEU A 90 -24.46 17.26 -5.52
CA LEU A 90 -25.79 16.66 -5.76
C LEU A 90 -26.62 17.50 -6.72
N ALA A 91 -26.61 18.82 -6.59
CA ALA A 91 -27.31 19.73 -7.53
C ALA A 91 -26.72 19.63 -8.94
N LEU A 92 -25.39 19.62 -9.09
CA LEU A 92 -24.73 19.44 -10.38
C LEU A 92 -25.06 18.09 -11.02
N ASP A 93 -25.09 17.03 -10.21
CA ASP A 93 -25.38 15.67 -10.69
C ASP A 93 -26.85 15.50 -11.11
N THR A 94 -27.77 16.09 -10.35
CA THR A 94 -29.22 15.95 -10.57
C THR A 94 -29.75 16.87 -11.67
N LEU A 95 -29.29 18.11 -11.71
CA LEU A 95 -29.87 19.17 -12.57
C LEU A 95 -28.98 19.53 -13.77
N GLY A 96 -27.74 19.07 -13.76
CA GLY A 96 -26.71 19.43 -14.75
C GLY A 96 -26.04 20.78 -14.47
N ALA A 97 -24.80 20.92 -14.95
CA ALA A 97 -24.00 22.12 -14.71
C ALA A 97 -24.62 23.39 -15.30
N GLU A 98 -25.17 23.34 -16.51
CA GLU A 98 -25.77 24.49 -17.18
C GLU A 98 -26.87 25.15 -16.31
N ARG A 99 -27.75 24.33 -15.70
CA ARG A 99 -28.81 24.83 -14.83
C ARG A 99 -28.26 25.43 -13.54
N VAL A 100 -27.26 24.79 -12.92
CA VAL A 100 -26.70 25.28 -11.65
C VAL A 100 -25.86 26.55 -11.87
N GLU A 101 -25.00 26.55 -12.86
CA GLU A 101 -24.10 27.65 -13.20
C GLU A 101 -24.86 28.88 -13.73
N SER A 102 -26.09 28.70 -14.25
CA SER A 102 -26.96 29.84 -14.66
C SER A 102 -27.42 30.70 -13.50
N VAL A 103 -27.29 30.27 -12.24
CA VAL A 103 -27.76 31.02 -11.05
C VAL A 103 -26.74 31.07 -9.91
N ILE A 104 -25.64 30.31 -9.98
CA ILE A 104 -24.58 30.27 -8.95
C ILE A 104 -23.22 30.38 -9.64
N GLY A 105 -22.41 31.35 -9.24
CA GLY A 105 -21.05 31.52 -9.73
C GLY A 105 -20.06 30.49 -9.13
N VAL A 106 -18.81 30.61 -9.54
CA VAL A 106 -17.71 29.70 -9.11
C VAL A 106 -16.50 30.44 -8.51
N GLU A 107 -16.52 31.78 -8.54
CA GLU A 107 -15.42 32.65 -8.12
C GLU A 107 -15.36 32.84 -6.60
N PRO A 108 -14.19 33.00 -6.00
CA PRO A 108 -14.05 33.35 -4.59
C PRO A 108 -14.59 34.78 -4.33
N SER A 109 -15.29 34.95 -3.22
CA SER A 109 -15.85 36.25 -2.86
C SER A 109 -14.85 37.21 -2.21
N GLY A 110 -13.83 36.66 -1.52
CA GLY A 110 -12.96 37.41 -0.62
C GLY A 110 -13.63 37.96 0.64
N ASP A 111 -14.94 37.70 0.80
CA ASP A 111 -15.78 38.19 1.90
C ASP A 111 -16.03 37.09 2.94
N PRO A 112 -16.46 37.41 4.16
CA PRO A 112 -16.96 36.45 5.13
C PRO A 112 -18.09 35.58 4.55
N PHE A 113 -18.17 34.30 4.98
CA PHE A 113 -19.11 33.30 4.44
C PHE A 113 -20.59 33.66 4.49
N ASN A 114 -20.97 34.57 5.37
CA ASN A 114 -22.31 35.04 5.59
C ASN A 114 -22.55 36.46 5.06
N SER A 115 -21.71 36.94 4.13
CA SER A 115 -21.89 38.22 3.46
C SER A 115 -23.20 38.26 2.67
N ILE A 116 -23.90 39.43 2.73
CA ILE A 116 -25.14 39.71 1.98
C ILE A 116 -24.78 40.44 0.66
N ARG A 117 -23.91 39.84 -0.13
CA ARG A 117 -23.41 40.38 -1.38
C ARG A 117 -23.54 39.37 -2.50
N LEU A 118 -23.94 39.83 -3.68
CA LEU A 118 -23.97 39.08 -4.92
C LEU A 118 -22.90 39.62 -5.90
N ASN A 119 -22.58 38.84 -6.92
CA ASN A 119 -21.66 39.24 -7.98
C ASN A 119 -22.33 40.28 -8.95
N ALA A 120 -21.62 40.65 -10.01
CA ALA A 120 -22.11 41.65 -10.98
C ALA A 120 -23.38 41.21 -11.74
N GLU A 121 -23.58 39.89 -11.87
CA GLU A 121 -24.75 39.29 -12.49
C GLU A 121 -25.91 39.07 -11.50
N ASN A 122 -25.78 39.53 -10.26
CA ASN A 122 -26.72 39.32 -9.16
C ASN A 122 -26.84 37.83 -8.73
N HIS A 123 -25.82 37.03 -8.96
CA HIS A 123 -25.74 35.65 -8.50
C HIS A 123 -24.85 35.52 -7.26
N PRO A 124 -25.03 34.48 -6.43
CA PRO A 124 -24.04 34.09 -5.42
C PRO A 124 -22.67 33.88 -6.05
N PHE A 125 -21.59 34.30 -5.38
CA PHE A 125 -20.22 34.12 -5.87
C PHE A 125 -19.86 32.65 -6.12
N ASN A 126 -20.23 31.76 -5.19
CA ASN A 126 -20.04 30.32 -5.31
C ASN A 126 -20.92 29.56 -4.29
N ALA A 127 -20.96 28.24 -4.42
CA ALA A 127 -21.75 27.36 -3.57
C ALA A 127 -21.23 27.21 -2.13
N MET A 128 -20.00 27.66 -1.81
CA MET A 128 -19.40 27.51 -0.47
C MET A 128 -19.76 28.66 0.48
N VAL A 129 -20.31 29.78 -0.04
CA VAL A 129 -20.91 30.86 0.77
C VAL A 129 -22.39 30.57 1.04
N ASN A 130 -22.98 31.22 2.07
CA ASN A 130 -24.38 30.96 2.45
C ASN A 130 -25.36 31.24 1.31
N ALA A 131 -25.18 32.32 0.57
CA ALA A 131 -26.06 32.66 -0.55
C ALA A 131 -26.09 31.53 -1.61
N GLY A 132 -24.93 30.99 -1.98
CA GLY A 132 -24.87 29.90 -2.94
C GLY A 132 -25.39 28.55 -2.39
N ALA A 133 -25.16 28.26 -1.11
CA ALA A 133 -25.71 27.06 -0.48
C ALA A 133 -27.23 27.09 -0.38
N ILE A 134 -27.82 28.27 -0.02
CA ILE A 134 -29.28 28.48 -0.02
C ILE A 134 -29.83 28.35 -1.44
N ALA A 135 -29.12 28.88 -2.45
CA ALA A 135 -29.50 28.71 -3.85
C ALA A 135 -29.50 27.25 -4.29
N CYS A 136 -28.48 26.43 -3.89
CA CYS A 136 -28.47 25.01 -4.14
C CYS A 136 -29.67 24.28 -3.51
N SER A 137 -29.99 24.61 -2.24
CA SER A 137 -31.18 24.05 -1.56
C SER A 137 -32.48 24.48 -2.29
N GLY A 138 -32.53 25.71 -2.79
CA GLY A 138 -33.66 26.21 -3.61
C GLY A 138 -33.83 25.47 -4.92
N LEU A 139 -32.73 25.21 -5.65
CA LEU A 139 -32.75 24.44 -6.90
C LEU A 139 -33.24 23.02 -6.67
N LEU A 140 -32.74 22.34 -5.61
CA LEU A 140 -33.19 21.00 -5.27
C LEU A 140 -34.62 20.98 -4.76
N HIS A 141 -35.06 22.01 -4.03
CA HIS A 141 -36.46 22.14 -3.60
C HIS A 141 -37.40 22.39 -4.80
N ALA A 142 -36.98 23.15 -5.80
CA ALA A 142 -37.73 23.33 -7.04
C ALA A 142 -37.95 22.00 -7.81
N ASP A 143 -36.98 21.10 -7.74
CA ASP A 143 -37.03 19.79 -8.42
C ASP A 143 -37.75 18.70 -7.61
N LYS A 144 -37.56 18.66 -6.28
CA LYS A 144 -38.03 17.58 -5.40
C LYS A 144 -39.21 17.96 -4.51
N GLY A 145 -39.60 19.26 -4.49
CA GLY A 145 -40.63 19.74 -3.59
C GLY A 145 -40.33 19.49 -2.12
N ASP A 146 -41.34 19.11 -1.35
CA ASP A 146 -41.21 18.78 0.09
C ASP A 146 -40.26 17.59 0.38
N GLY A 147 -39.95 16.78 -0.61
CA GLY A 147 -38.99 15.66 -0.51
C GLY A 147 -37.51 16.08 -0.59
N ALA A 148 -37.21 17.38 -0.83
CA ALA A 148 -35.85 17.85 -1.07
C ALA A 148 -34.90 17.60 0.10
N PHE A 149 -35.35 17.84 1.33
CA PHE A 149 -34.51 17.57 2.51
C PHE A 149 -34.16 16.08 2.63
N GLU A 150 -35.15 15.21 2.50
CA GLU A 150 -34.92 13.77 2.61
C GLU A 150 -33.99 13.26 1.49
N PHE A 151 -34.13 13.78 0.27
CA PHE A 151 -33.23 13.48 -0.83
C PHE A 151 -31.78 13.90 -0.51
N ILE A 152 -31.56 15.08 0.09
CA ILE A 152 -30.26 15.56 0.53
C ILE A 152 -29.72 14.66 1.66
N ARG A 153 -30.54 14.35 2.68
CA ARG A 153 -30.12 13.53 3.84
C ARG A 153 -29.66 12.14 3.39
N GLN A 154 -30.43 11.50 2.52
CA GLN A 154 -30.06 10.19 1.95
C GLN A 154 -28.77 10.27 1.13
N ALA A 155 -28.58 11.30 0.31
CA ALA A 155 -27.36 11.48 -0.45
C ALA A 155 -26.15 11.67 0.47
N LEU A 156 -26.25 12.48 1.53
CA LEU A 156 -25.18 12.64 2.52
C LEU A 156 -24.90 11.33 3.25
N GLY A 157 -25.92 10.53 3.53
CA GLY A 157 -25.78 9.18 4.08
C GLY A 157 -24.98 8.25 3.17
N ARG A 158 -25.24 8.30 1.85
CA ARG A 158 -24.46 7.53 0.86
C ARG A 158 -23.00 8.00 0.81
N PHE A 159 -22.71 9.30 0.93
CA PHE A 159 -21.34 9.80 1.05
C PHE A 159 -20.65 9.31 2.33
N ALA A 160 -21.37 9.20 3.45
CA ALA A 160 -20.84 8.71 4.73
C ALA A 160 -20.77 7.18 4.82
N GLY A 161 -21.52 6.46 3.99
CA GLY A 161 -21.66 5.00 4.03
C GLY A 161 -22.58 4.51 5.17
N ARG A 162 -23.42 5.36 5.71
CA ARG A 162 -24.45 5.06 6.73
C ARG A 162 -25.60 6.05 6.71
N GLU A 163 -26.71 5.72 7.33
CA GLU A 163 -27.77 6.68 7.58
C GLU A 163 -27.33 7.78 8.57
N LEU A 164 -27.81 9.01 8.33
CA LEU A 164 -27.50 10.17 9.15
C LEU A 164 -28.78 10.72 9.77
N ASP A 165 -28.70 11.10 11.05
CA ASP A 165 -29.76 11.71 11.82
C ASP A 165 -29.66 13.24 11.79
N VAL A 166 -30.69 13.92 12.31
CA VAL A 166 -30.77 15.37 12.45
C VAL A 166 -30.78 15.75 13.93
N ASP A 167 -30.04 16.78 14.29
CA ASP A 167 -30.15 17.42 15.59
C ASP A 167 -31.31 18.43 15.56
N GLU A 168 -32.47 18.01 16.07
CA GLU A 168 -33.67 18.83 16.09
C GLU A 168 -33.53 20.08 16.99
N ALA A 169 -32.68 20.02 18.02
CA ALA A 169 -32.44 21.18 18.89
C ALA A 169 -31.62 22.25 18.16
N VAL A 170 -30.55 21.85 17.45
CA VAL A 170 -29.76 22.76 16.63
C VAL A 170 -30.60 23.31 15.47
N TYR A 171 -31.40 22.46 14.80
CA TYR A 171 -32.33 22.93 13.75
C TYR A 171 -33.30 23.99 14.27
N ALA A 172 -33.95 23.74 15.41
CA ALA A 172 -34.90 24.68 15.99
C ALA A 172 -34.19 26.01 16.39
N SER A 173 -33.00 25.94 16.95
CA SER A 173 -32.20 27.09 17.35
C SER A 173 -31.75 27.91 16.13
N GLU A 174 -31.22 27.26 15.08
CA GLU A 174 -30.81 27.94 13.84
C GLU A 174 -32.00 28.51 13.11
N SER A 175 -33.12 27.80 13.07
CA SER A 175 -34.39 28.32 12.51
C SER A 175 -34.91 29.53 13.26
N ALA A 176 -34.77 29.61 14.59
CA ALA A 176 -35.19 30.77 15.39
C ALA A 176 -34.27 31.98 15.21
N THR A 177 -32.95 31.78 15.08
CA THR A 177 -31.94 32.85 15.04
C THR A 177 -31.44 33.22 13.63
N GLY A 178 -31.98 32.59 12.58
CA GLY A 178 -31.47 32.63 11.20
C GLY A 178 -31.85 33.87 10.38
N ASP A 179 -32.00 35.04 11.00
CA ASP A 179 -32.47 36.28 10.32
C ASP A 179 -31.56 36.69 9.16
N ARG A 180 -30.25 36.53 9.31
CA ARG A 180 -29.30 36.83 8.24
C ARG A 180 -29.49 35.91 7.03
N ASN A 181 -29.72 34.61 7.23
CA ASN A 181 -30.03 33.68 6.16
C ASN A 181 -31.40 33.97 5.52
N ARG A 182 -32.38 34.46 6.29
CA ARG A 182 -33.67 34.96 5.76
C ARG A 182 -33.46 36.16 4.84
N ALA A 183 -32.65 37.13 5.27
CA ALA A 183 -32.33 38.31 4.44
C ALA A 183 -31.67 37.90 3.12
N ILE A 184 -30.72 36.94 3.17
CA ILE A 184 -30.08 36.35 1.98
C ILE A 184 -31.14 35.66 1.10
N GLY A 185 -32.02 34.83 1.66
CA GLY A 185 -33.08 34.13 0.93
C GLY A 185 -33.99 35.07 0.16
N TYR A 186 -34.44 36.16 0.80
CA TYR A 186 -35.25 37.18 0.13
C TYR A 186 -34.46 37.99 -0.91
N LEU A 187 -33.17 38.26 -0.69
CA LEU A 187 -32.30 38.87 -1.70
C LEU A 187 -32.20 37.98 -2.96
N LEU A 188 -31.99 36.67 -2.78
CA LEU A 188 -31.95 35.71 -3.86
C LEU A 188 -33.29 35.61 -4.61
N ARG A 189 -34.39 35.68 -3.88
CA ARG A 189 -35.73 35.72 -4.47
C ARG A 189 -35.96 36.98 -5.33
N THR A 190 -35.51 38.14 -4.85
CA THR A 190 -35.64 39.42 -5.57
C THR A 190 -34.88 39.40 -6.91
N ASN A 191 -33.77 38.65 -6.97
CA ASN A 191 -32.93 38.49 -8.15
C ASN A 191 -33.27 37.23 -8.98
N SER A 192 -34.40 36.57 -8.70
CA SER A 192 -34.88 35.39 -9.42
C SER A 192 -33.94 34.17 -9.36
N VAL A 193 -32.97 34.16 -8.43
CA VAL A 193 -32.10 33.00 -8.15
C VAL A 193 -32.90 31.87 -7.47
N ILE A 194 -33.81 32.24 -6.56
CA ILE A 194 -34.80 31.35 -5.96
C ILE A 194 -36.18 31.71 -6.49
N THR A 195 -36.89 30.75 -7.06
CA THR A 195 -38.26 30.89 -7.56
C THR A 195 -39.31 30.40 -6.56
N GLU A 196 -38.87 29.55 -5.64
CA GLU A 196 -39.69 28.87 -4.64
C GLU A 196 -39.99 29.74 -3.40
N ASN A 197 -40.85 29.24 -2.51
CA ASN A 197 -41.13 29.86 -1.22
C ASN A 197 -39.87 29.92 -0.35
N VAL A 198 -39.38 31.13 -0.03
CA VAL A 198 -38.14 31.34 0.74
C VAL A 198 -38.17 30.63 2.09
N PRO A 199 -39.22 30.67 2.92
CA PRO A 199 -39.33 29.85 4.13
C PRO A 199 -39.13 28.37 3.91
N ALA A 200 -39.69 27.76 2.86
CA ALA A 200 -39.54 26.34 2.57
C ALA A 200 -38.11 26.01 2.14
N VAL A 201 -37.47 26.82 1.32
CA VAL A 201 -36.07 26.66 0.93
C VAL A 201 -35.15 26.78 2.14
N LEU A 202 -35.39 27.70 3.05
CA LEU A 202 -34.61 27.88 4.27
C LEU A 202 -34.83 26.76 5.26
N ASP A 203 -36.00 26.16 5.33
CA ASP A 203 -36.25 24.95 6.12
C ASP A 203 -35.33 23.82 5.66
N VAL A 204 -35.26 23.54 4.35
CA VAL A 204 -34.32 22.56 3.76
C VAL A 204 -32.88 22.89 4.13
N TYR A 205 -32.47 24.15 4.01
CA TYR A 205 -31.10 24.58 4.30
C TYR A 205 -30.75 24.45 5.79
N PHE A 206 -31.61 24.81 6.72
CA PHE A 206 -31.38 24.70 8.15
C PHE A 206 -31.34 23.26 8.61
N ARG A 207 -32.24 22.39 8.12
CA ARG A 207 -32.20 20.95 8.38
C ARG A 207 -30.93 20.30 7.84
N GLN A 208 -30.49 20.67 6.64
CA GLN A 208 -29.24 20.23 6.04
C GLN A 208 -28.03 20.56 6.93
N CYS A 209 -27.95 21.79 7.48
CA CYS A 209 -26.89 22.21 8.38
C CYS A 209 -26.89 21.43 9.70
N SER A 210 -28.05 20.95 10.15
CA SER A 210 -28.29 20.28 11.42
C SER A 210 -28.12 18.75 11.35
N ILE A 211 -27.71 18.19 10.20
CA ILE A 211 -27.41 16.76 10.07
C ILE A 211 -26.21 16.39 10.96
N LEU A 212 -26.35 15.31 11.73
CA LEU A 212 -25.33 14.81 12.63
C LEU A 212 -24.32 13.92 11.90
N VAL A 213 -23.04 14.27 12.05
CA VAL A 213 -21.90 13.53 11.54
C VAL A 213 -20.85 13.36 12.64
N THR A 214 -19.87 12.49 12.41
CA THR A 214 -18.69 12.30 13.24
C THR A 214 -17.42 12.64 12.44
N ALA A 215 -16.27 12.76 13.11
CA ALA A 215 -15.00 12.92 12.40
C ALA A 215 -14.72 11.74 11.48
N ARG A 216 -15.14 10.52 11.86
CA ARG A 216 -15.07 9.33 11.01
C ARG A 216 -15.92 9.50 9.74
N ASP A 217 -17.16 9.92 9.87
CA ASP A 217 -18.05 10.12 8.72
C ASP A 217 -17.48 11.16 7.76
N THR A 218 -17.02 12.30 8.29
CA THR A 218 -16.45 13.37 7.46
C THR A 218 -15.18 12.94 6.73
N ALA A 219 -14.36 12.04 7.29
CA ALA A 219 -13.22 11.43 6.60
C ALA A 219 -13.67 10.54 5.43
N VAL A 220 -14.69 9.70 5.64
CA VAL A 220 -15.26 8.84 4.58
C VAL A 220 -15.91 9.69 3.49
N MET A 221 -16.70 10.69 3.87
CA MET A 221 -17.31 11.64 2.94
C MET A 221 -16.25 12.37 2.10
N ALA A 222 -15.16 12.83 2.72
CA ALA A 222 -14.03 13.44 2.02
C ALA A 222 -13.31 12.44 1.11
N ALA A 223 -13.14 11.17 1.53
CA ALA A 223 -12.57 10.13 0.70
C ALA A 223 -13.46 9.80 -0.51
N THR A 224 -14.79 9.85 -0.36
CA THR A 224 -15.74 9.73 -1.48
C THR A 224 -15.55 10.84 -2.51
N LEU A 225 -15.34 12.08 -2.07
CA LEU A 225 -14.97 13.19 -2.97
C LEU A 225 -13.61 12.92 -3.64
N ALA A 226 -12.59 12.48 -2.87
CA ALA A 226 -11.26 12.17 -3.37
C ALA A 226 -11.25 10.99 -4.36
N ASN A 227 -12.21 10.07 -4.23
CA ASN A 227 -12.39 8.86 -5.04
C ASN A 227 -13.38 9.05 -6.20
N ARG A 228 -13.47 10.25 -6.74
CA ARG A 228 -14.33 10.57 -7.90
C ARG A 228 -15.82 10.26 -7.69
N GLY A 229 -16.29 10.35 -6.44
CA GLY A 229 -17.69 10.14 -6.07
C GLY A 229 -18.03 8.69 -5.71
N ILE A 230 -17.07 7.77 -5.68
CA ILE A 230 -17.26 6.39 -5.22
C ILE A 230 -16.95 6.33 -3.74
N ASN A 231 -17.91 5.90 -2.94
CA ASN A 231 -17.70 5.69 -1.51
C ASN A 231 -16.74 4.49 -1.29
N PRO A 232 -15.61 4.67 -0.57
CA PRO A 232 -14.63 3.61 -0.42
C PRO A 232 -15.05 2.45 0.48
N LEU A 233 -16.12 2.61 1.29
CA LEU A 233 -16.64 1.55 2.16
C LEU A 233 -17.72 0.72 1.49
N THR A 234 -18.59 1.36 0.69
CA THR A 234 -19.74 0.69 0.06
C THR A 234 -19.53 0.42 -1.42
N GLU A 235 -18.45 0.96 -2.01
CA GLU A 235 -18.14 0.91 -3.44
C GLU A 235 -19.23 1.54 -4.35
N GLU A 236 -20.18 2.26 -3.76
CA GLU A 236 -21.27 2.90 -4.46
C GLU A 236 -20.82 4.20 -5.14
N GLN A 237 -21.19 4.40 -6.41
CA GLN A 237 -21.08 5.69 -7.09
C GLN A 237 -22.20 6.62 -6.59
N VAL A 238 -21.87 7.58 -5.74
CA VAL A 238 -22.85 8.50 -5.13
C VAL A 238 -23.26 9.60 -6.09
N VAL A 239 -22.28 10.23 -6.74
CA VAL A 239 -22.46 11.26 -7.78
C VAL A 239 -21.38 11.09 -8.86
N THR A 240 -21.58 11.67 -10.03
CA THR A 240 -20.66 11.53 -11.16
C THR A 240 -19.28 12.15 -10.91
N PRO A 241 -18.22 11.61 -11.53
CA PRO A 241 -16.88 12.22 -11.49
C PRO A 241 -16.84 13.67 -12.01
N TYR A 242 -17.76 14.03 -12.91
CA TYR A 242 -17.90 15.37 -13.43
C TYR A 242 -18.34 16.37 -12.34
N ALA A 243 -19.38 16.04 -11.57
CA ALA A 243 -19.85 16.84 -10.45
C ALA A 243 -18.75 17.00 -9.37
N ILE A 244 -18.02 15.93 -9.09
CA ILE A 244 -16.91 15.94 -8.13
C ILE A 244 -15.79 16.89 -8.56
N ALA A 245 -15.35 16.84 -9.82
CA ALA A 245 -14.26 17.69 -10.31
C ALA A 245 -14.59 19.18 -10.12
N ARG A 246 -15.83 19.61 -10.44
CA ARG A 246 -16.30 20.98 -10.22
C ARG A 246 -16.39 21.35 -8.75
N THR A 247 -16.92 20.46 -7.94
CA THR A 247 -17.03 20.66 -6.49
C THR A 247 -15.66 20.85 -5.85
N LEU A 248 -14.69 20.00 -6.14
CA LEU A 248 -13.33 20.12 -5.63
C LEU A 248 -12.64 21.40 -6.11
N SER A 249 -12.90 21.85 -7.34
CA SER A 249 -12.38 23.13 -7.85
C SER A 249 -12.88 24.31 -7.02
N VAL A 250 -14.18 24.37 -6.73
CA VAL A 250 -14.76 25.44 -5.90
C VAL A 250 -14.33 25.31 -4.43
N MET A 251 -14.21 24.10 -3.90
CA MET A 251 -13.65 23.87 -2.55
C MET A 251 -12.23 24.39 -2.43
N THR A 252 -11.41 24.23 -3.47
CA THR A 252 -10.02 24.69 -3.48
C THR A 252 -9.92 26.19 -3.26
N SER A 253 -10.73 26.98 -3.96
CA SER A 253 -10.68 28.45 -3.92
C SER A 253 -11.51 29.10 -2.81
N SER A 254 -12.51 28.39 -2.28
CA SER A 254 -13.58 29.03 -1.45
C SER A 254 -13.98 28.20 -0.23
N GLY A 255 -13.44 26.99 -0.03
CA GLY A 255 -13.92 26.08 1.02
C GLY A 255 -13.60 26.51 2.45
N MET A 256 -12.53 27.28 2.65
CA MET A 256 -12.05 27.73 3.97
C MET A 256 -12.35 29.22 4.24
N TYR A 257 -13.43 29.71 3.67
CA TYR A 257 -13.88 31.10 3.82
C TYR A 257 -12.83 32.12 3.33
N ASP A 258 -12.65 33.22 4.05
CA ASP A 258 -11.59 34.22 3.81
C ASP A 258 -10.17 33.72 4.06
N TYR A 259 -10.01 32.53 4.66
CA TYR A 259 -8.73 31.84 4.86
C TYR A 259 -8.34 30.95 3.67
N ALA A 260 -9.16 30.80 2.62
CA ALA A 260 -8.96 29.84 1.54
C ALA A 260 -7.63 30.01 0.79
N GLY A 261 -7.19 31.25 0.56
CA GLY A 261 -5.91 31.53 -0.10
C GLY A 261 -4.71 31.06 0.72
N GLU A 262 -4.68 31.37 2.01
CA GLU A 262 -3.61 30.93 2.94
C GLU A 262 -3.66 29.43 3.14
N TRP A 263 -4.86 28.84 3.18
CA TRP A 263 -5.05 27.39 3.27
C TRP A 263 -4.42 26.65 2.08
N ILE A 264 -4.68 27.09 0.84
CA ILE A 264 -4.07 26.48 -0.35
C ILE A 264 -2.56 26.62 -0.33
N TYR A 265 -2.04 27.78 0.09
CA TYR A 265 -0.60 28.01 0.17
C TYR A 265 0.08 27.09 1.22
N ARG A 266 -0.54 26.89 2.40
CA ARG A 266 0.05 26.13 3.51
C ARG A 266 -0.26 24.64 3.46
N VAL A 267 -1.51 24.27 3.12
CA VAL A 267 -2.03 22.90 3.18
C VAL A 267 -2.13 22.27 1.79
N GLY A 268 -2.68 23.03 0.82
CA GLY A 268 -2.79 22.60 -0.57
C GLY A 268 -3.75 21.43 -0.80
N ILE A 269 -4.73 21.20 0.08
CA ILE A 269 -5.74 20.15 -0.05
C ILE A 269 -7.12 20.80 -0.11
N PRO A 270 -7.96 20.50 -1.12
CA PRO A 270 -9.35 20.98 -1.14
C PRO A 270 -10.06 20.62 0.16
N ALA A 271 -10.63 21.62 0.84
CA ALA A 271 -11.21 21.40 2.16
C ALA A 271 -12.49 22.22 2.36
N LYS A 272 -13.29 21.85 3.36
CA LYS A 272 -14.42 22.63 3.85
C LYS A 272 -14.46 22.59 5.38
N SER A 273 -14.60 23.75 5.99
CA SER A 273 -14.80 23.89 7.42
C SER A 273 -16.27 24.14 7.75
N GLY A 274 -16.63 23.80 9.00
CA GLY A 274 -17.93 24.05 9.59
C GLY A 274 -17.80 24.68 10.97
N VAL A 275 -18.65 25.63 11.27
CA VAL A 275 -18.66 26.35 12.56
C VAL A 275 -19.00 25.46 13.78
N GLY A 276 -19.44 24.23 13.53
CA GLY A 276 -19.52 23.20 14.58
C GLY A 276 -18.16 22.68 15.07
N GLY A 277 -17.04 23.09 14.43
CA GLY A 277 -15.69 22.66 14.79
C GLY A 277 -15.13 21.54 13.91
N GLY A 278 -15.82 21.18 12.82
CA GLY A 278 -15.36 20.20 11.85
C GLY A 278 -14.53 20.80 10.72
N ILE A 279 -13.55 20.06 10.23
CA ILE A 279 -12.87 20.26 8.95
C ILE A 279 -12.85 18.93 8.20
N LEU A 280 -13.29 18.94 6.95
CA LEU A 280 -13.05 17.84 6.01
C LEU A 280 -12.10 18.32 4.91
N ALA A 281 -11.15 17.46 4.53
CA ALA A 281 -10.22 17.73 3.44
C ALA A 281 -10.12 16.50 2.52
N ALA A 282 -10.27 16.73 1.21
CA ALA A 282 -10.30 15.68 0.20
C ALA A 282 -9.08 15.80 -0.71
N LEU A 283 -8.12 14.90 -0.58
CA LEU A 283 -6.96 14.86 -1.47
C LEU A 283 -7.25 13.94 -2.65
N PRO A 284 -7.45 14.47 -3.86
CA PRO A 284 -7.84 13.69 -5.04
C PRO A 284 -6.93 12.49 -5.27
N ALA A 285 -7.52 11.33 -5.56
CA ALA A 285 -6.86 10.06 -5.83
C ALA A 285 -5.94 9.55 -4.69
N ARG A 286 -6.10 10.04 -3.43
CA ARG A 286 -5.27 9.62 -2.30
C ARG A 286 -6.05 9.28 -1.04
N LEU A 287 -6.72 10.26 -0.42
CA LEU A 287 -7.36 10.08 0.89
C LEU A 287 -8.40 11.17 1.19
N GLY A 288 -9.24 10.90 2.18
CA GLY A 288 -10.07 11.87 2.87
C GLY A 288 -9.64 12.05 4.32
N LEU A 289 -9.67 13.28 4.83
CA LEU A 289 -9.41 13.63 6.22
C LEU A 289 -10.65 14.28 6.82
N GLY A 290 -10.99 13.86 8.04
CA GLY A 290 -12.00 14.47 8.89
C GLY A 290 -11.41 14.80 10.26
N SER A 291 -11.63 16.01 10.75
CA SER A 291 -11.30 16.37 12.12
C SER A 291 -12.46 17.06 12.79
N TYR A 292 -12.57 16.86 14.10
CA TYR A 292 -13.54 17.54 14.94
C TYR A 292 -12.86 18.11 16.19
N SER A 293 -12.94 19.42 16.37
CA SER A 293 -12.58 20.11 17.60
C SER A 293 -13.28 21.47 17.65
N PRO A 294 -14.15 21.74 18.66
CA PRO A 294 -15.09 22.86 18.65
C PRO A 294 -14.50 24.26 18.69
N LYS A 295 -13.26 24.43 19.19
CA LYS A 295 -12.65 25.76 19.27
C LYS A 295 -12.25 26.29 17.89
N LEU A 296 -12.79 27.45 17.54
CA LEU A 296 -12.59 28.12 16.27
C LEU A 296 -11.65 29.33 16.40
N ASP A 297 -10.91 29.58 15.32
CA ASP A 297 -10.14 30.82 15.14
C ASP A 297 -11.02 32.02 14.73
N LYS A 298 -10.39 33.15 14.46
CA LYS A 298 -11.07 34.36 14.02
C LYS A 298 -11.79 34.24 12.66
N HIS A 299 -11.45 33.26 11.86
CA HIS A 299 -12.05 32.96 10.55
C HIS A 299 -13.18 31.92 10.63
N GLY A 300 -13.44 31.37 11.82
CA GLY A 300 -14.47 30.35 12.04
C GLY A 300 -14.01 28.92 11.72
N ASN A 301 -12.71 28.68 11.67
CA ASN A 301 -12.12 27.36 11.40
C ASN A 301 -11.59 26.73 12.69
N SER A 302 -11.70 25.40 12.82
CA SER A 302 -11.15 24.64 13.95
C SER A 302 -9.66 24.84 14.09
N VAL A 303 -9.19 25.39 15.23
CA VAL A 303 -7.77 25.69 15.49
C VAL A 303 -6.93 24.40 15.44
N ARG A 304 -7.35 23.35 16.15
CA ARG A 304 -6.65 22.05 16.15
C ARG A 304 -6.74 21.38 14.79
N GLY A 305 -7.90 21.48 14.12
CA GLY A 305 -8.12 20.92 12.79
C GLY A 305 -7.19 21.51 11.72
N ILE A 306 -6.96 22.83 11.73
CA ILE A 306 -5.98 23.50 10.85
C ILE A 306 -4.59 22.93 11.09
N LYS A 307 -4.11 22.87 12.35
CA LYS A 307 -2.78 22.37 12.71
C LYS A 307 -2.55 20.93 12.28
N VAL A 308 -3.57 20.07 12.41
CA VAL A 308 -3.53 18.69 11.93
C VAL A 308 -3.32 18.66 10.41
N CYS A 309 -4.10 19.41 9.67
CA CYS A 309 -4.02 19.45 8.21
C CYS A 309 -2.68 20.01 7.72
N GLU A 310 -2.19 21.11 8.31
CA GLU A 310 -0.87 21.69 8.01
C GLU A 310 0.26 20.69 8.26
N THR A 311 0.26 20.05 9.44
CA THR A 311 1.30 19.10 9.84
C THR A 311 1.28 17.86 8.96
N LEU A 312 0.10 17.31 8.69
CA LEU A 312 -0.06 16.14 7.81
C LEU A 312 0.40 16.47 6.38
N SER A 313 -0.02 17.62 5.85
CA SER A 313 0.36 18.03 4.50
C SER A 313 1.87 18.26 4.38
N ALA A 314 2.47 18.97 5.34
CA ALA A 314 3.91 19.24 5.34
C ALA A 314 4.74 17.96 5.54
N HIS A 315 4.30 17.05 6.42
CA HIS A 315 5.03 15.83 6.73
C HIS A 315 5.06 14.85 5.54
N TYR A 316 3.93 14.64 4.90
CA TYR A 316 3.78 13.68 3.81
C TYR A 316 3.75 14.28 2.40
N ASP A 317 4.00 15.59 2.28
CA ASP A 317 4.04 16.30 0.98
C ASP A 317 2.72 16.13 0.20
N LEU A 318 1.58 16.39 0.90
CA LEU A 318 0.25 16.12 0.38
C LEU A 318 -0.35 17.26 -0.44
N HIS A 319 0.43 18.29 -0.76
CA HIS A 319 -0.08 19.40 -1.57
C HIS A 319 -0.59 18.87 -2.93
N MET A 320 -1.81 19.26 -3.33
CA MET A 320 -2.50 18.75 -4.53
C MET A 320 -1.73 18.95 -5.85
N LEU A 321 -0.81 19.91 -5.89
CA LEU A 321 0.06 20.16 -7.05
C LEU A 321 1.24 19.16 -7.12
N ASN A 322 1.47 18.35 -6.07
CA ASN A 322 2.48 17.33 -6.08
C ASN A 322 1.92 16.05 -6.74
N ARG A 323 2.66 15.51 -7.71
CA ARG A 323 2.23 14.33 -8.47
C ARG A 323 2.11 13.10 -7.57
N SER A 324 1.09 12.29 -7.82
CA SER A 324 0.97 10.94 -7.26
C SER A 324 0.42 9.97 -8.28
N ASP A 325 0.91 8.72 -8.20
CA ASP A 325 0.40 7.59 -8.95
C ASP A 325 -0.62 6.78 -8.12
N ASP A 326 -1.49 6.00 -8.80
CA ASP A 326 -2.57 5.23 -8.17
C ASP A 326 -2.02 4.07 -7.30
N ALA A 327 -2.46 4.00 -6.05
CA ALA A 327 -1.93 3.11 -5.01
C ALA A 327 -2.27 1.61 -5.19
N ARG A 328 -3.32 1.28 -5.95
CA ARG A 328 -3.92 -0.06 -5.95
C ARG A 328 -3.11 -1.13 -6.68
N HIS A 329 -2.14 -0.73 -7.48
CA HIS A 329 -1.35 -1.63 -8.33
C HIS A 329 0.12 -1.68 -7.92
N SER A 330 0.46 -1.31 -6.68
CA SER A 330 1.84 -1.26 -6.23
C SER A 330 2.46 -2.60 -5.86
N ILE A 331 1.64 -3.64 -5.64
CA ILE A 331 2.09 -5.00 -5.38
C ILE A 331 1.72 -5.88 -6.57
N ILE A 332 2.75 -6.45 -7.24
CA ILE A 332 2.54 -7.42 -8.30
C ILE A 332 2.36 -8.82 -7.71
N ALA A 333 3.20 -9.14 -6.72
CA ALA A 333 3.18 -10.46 -6.09
C ALA A 333 3.53 -10.34 -4.60
N ASP A 334 2.91 -11.21 -3.79
CA ASP A 334 3.07 -11.31 -2.35
C ASP A 334 3.01 -12.81 -1.98
N TYR A 335 4.16 -13.39 -1.67
CA TYR A 335 4.29 -14.83 -1.46
C TYR A 335 5.41 -15.16 -0.46
N ASN A 336 5.46 -16.40 -0.02
CA ASN A 336 6.57 -16.98 0.74
C ASN A 336 7.41 -17.93 -0.11
N ILE A 337 8.58 -18.32 0.38
CA ILE A 337 9.50 -19.20 -0.34
C ILE A 337 8.94 -20.62 -0.61
N GLY A 338 7.88 -21.05 0.06
CA GLY A 338 7.18 -22.30 -0.27
C GLY A 338 6.49 -22.25 -1.62
N LYS A 339 6.05 -21.07 -2.05
CA LYS A 339 5.44 -20.84 -3.38
C LYS A 339 6.50 -20.66 -4.47
N ASN A 340 7.55 -19.88 -4.18
CA ASN A 340 8.61 -19.57 -5.15
C ASN A 340 9.98 -19.54 -4.45
N PRO A 341 10.63 -20.70 -4.29
CA PRO A 341 11.96 -20.80 -3.72
C PRO A 341 13.04 -20.25 -4.66
N SER A 342 14.27 -20.10 -4.16
CA SER A 342 15.43 -19.76 -4.96
C SER A 342 15.70 -20.82 -6.05
N ARG A 343 16.59 -20.49 -6.97
CA ARG A 343 17.07 -21.44 -8.01
C ARG A 343 18.17 -22.38 -7.49
N ARG A 344 18.51 -22.27 -6.22
CA ARG A 344 19.47 -23.18 -5.61
C ARG A 344 18.84 -24.54 -5.41
N VAL A 345 19.49 -25.57 -5.91
CA VAL A 345 19.11 -26.94 -5.64
C VAL A 345 19.55 -27.26 -4.21
N ARG A 346 18.62 -27.67 -3.37
CA ARG A 346 18.83 -27.95 -1.94
C ARG A 346 18.99 -29.45 -1.68
N ARG A 347 19.83 -29.80 -0.69
CA ARG A 347 19.93 -31.17 -0.20
C ARG A 347 18.62 -31.59 0.49
N PRO A 348 18.27 -32.88 0.58
CA PRO A 348 17.02 -33.35 1.20
C PRO A 348 16.79 -32.83 2.61
N GLN A 349 17.81 -32.73 3.45
CA GLN A 349 17.71 -32.18 4.81
C GLN A 349 17.41 -30.67 4.81
N GLU A 350 18.05 -29.91 3.89
CA GLU A 350 17.79 -28.48 3.71
C GLU A 350 16.36 -28.26 3.21
N GLN A 351 15.89 -29.10 2.27
CA GLN A 351 14.51 -29.05 1.76
C GLN A 351 13.49 -29.29 2.87
N GLU A 352 13.75 -30.27 3.77
CA GLU A 352 12.86 -30.56 4.89
C GLU A 352 12.78 -29.37 5.87
N ILE A 353 13.89 -28.71 6.17
CA ILE A 353 13.94 -27.50 7.00
C ILE A 353 13.13 -26.38 6.33
N LEU A 354 13.40 -26.08 5.06
CA LEU A 354 12.72 -25.03 4.33
C LEU A 354 11.22 -25.30 4.17
N ALA A 355 10.81 -26.56 3.99
CA ALA A 355 9.40 -26.95 3.91
C ALA A 355 8.65 -26.76 5.25
N ARG A 356 9.33 -26.77 6.39
CA ARG A 356 8.73 -26.49 7.69
C ARG A 356 8.68 -25.00 8.03
N HIS A 357 9.62 -24.23 7.48
CA HIS A 357 9.86 -22.82 7.84
C HIS A 357 9.63 -21.82 6.71
N PHE A 358 8.94 -22.22 5.63
CA PHE A 358 8.72 -21.40 4.45
C PHE A 358 7.99 -20.07 4.73
N GLN A 359 7.20 -20.01 5.80
CA GLN A 359 6.47 -18.80 6.20
C GLN A 359 7.37 -17.72 6.83
N GLU A 360 8.58 -18.08 7.22
CA GLU A 360 9.53 -17.16 7.84
C GLU A 360 10.19 -16.20 6.83
N VAL A 361 10.05 -16.48 5.54
CA VAL A 361 10.52 -15.59 4.46
C VAL A 361 9.34 -15.16 3.60
N ARG A 362 9.08 -13.87 3.55
CA ARG A 362 8.04 -13.26 2.71
C ARG A 362 8.67 -12.40 1.63
N VAL A 363 8.17 -12.53 0.41
CA VAL A 363 8.61 -11.77 -0.76
C VAL A 363 7.46 -10.87 -1.24
N ILE A 364 7.75 -9.59 -1.44
CA ILE A 364 6.80 -8.61 -1.94
C ILE A 364 7.43 -7.92 -3.16
N GLU A 365 6.86 -8.15 -4.34
CA GLU A 365 7.30 -7.51 -5.57
C GLU A 365 6.51 -6.23 -5.80
N LEU A 366 7.21 -5.09 -5.85
CA LEU A 366 6.63 -3.77 -5.98
C LEU A 366 6.75 -3.23 -7.41
N VAL A 367 5.79 -2.36 -7.79
CA VAL A 367 5.77 -1.72 -9.12
C VAL A 367 5.33 -0.25 -9.02
N GLY A 368 5.77 0.55 -10.00
CA GLY A 368 5.33 1.95 -10.15
C GLY A 368 5.99 2.89 -9.15
N THR A 369 5.25 3.85 -8.64
CA THR A 369 5.77 4.89 -7.74
C THR A 369 5.58 4.49 -6.27
N LEU A 370 6.64 4.55 -5.47
CA LEU A 370 6.54 4.48 -4.00
C LEU A 370 6.01 5.83 -3.49
N SER A 371 4.69 5.95 -3.42
CA SER A 371 3.97 7.07 -2.82
C SER A 371 3.55 6.75 -1.39
N LEU A 372 3.01 7.72 -0.65
CA LEU A 372 2.45 7.51 0.69
C LEU A 372 1.42 6.37 0.68
N SER A 373 0.45 6.42 -0.23
CA SER A 373 -0.65 5.45 -0.26
C SER A 373 -0.17 4.03 -0.56
N ASN A 374 0.81 3.88 -1.48
CA ASN A 374 1.36 2.59 -1.87
C ASN A 374 2.14 1.96 -0.72
N VAL A 375 2.98 2.73 -0.05
CA VAL A 375 3.78 2.25 1.08
C VAL A 375 2.89 1.93 2.29
N ASP A 376 1.88 2.77 2.57
CA ASP A 376 0.90 2.50 3.62
C ASP A 376 0.13 1.20 3.35
N TYR A 377 -0.32 0.98 2.11
CA TYR A 377 -0.97 -0.27 1.72
C TYR A 377 -0.07 -1.50 1.97
N VAL A 378 1.21 -1.43 1.56
CA VAL A 378 2.18 -2.50 1.80
C VAL A 378 2.39 -2.75 3.30
N SER A 379 2.54 -1.68 4.08
CA SER A 379 2.75 -1.77 5.54
C SER A 379 1.56 -2.41 6.25
N ARG A 380 0.32 -2.05 5.90
CA ARG A 380 -0.89 -2.68 6.45
C ARG A 380 -1.00 -4.15 6.08
N ARG A 381 -0.65 -4.50 4.85
CA ARG A 381 -0.69 -5.89 4.39
C ARG A 381 0.35 -6.75 5.11
N LEU A 382 1.50 -6.19 5.46
CA LEU A 382 2.47 -6.83 6.34
C LEU A 382 1.93 -7.01 7.76
N ALA A 383 1.36 -5.97 8.34
CA ALA A 383 0.85 -5.99 9.72
C ALA A 383 -0.31 -7.00 9.94
N GLY A 384 -1.11 -7.28 8.91
CA GLY A 384 -2.23 -8.24 8.95
C GLY A 384 -1.83 -9.71 8.80
N SER A 385 -0.54 -10.05 8.74
CA SER A 385 -0.03 -11.40 8.47
C SER A 385 0.82 -11.92 9.63
N PRO A 386 1.06 -13.25 9.73
CA PRO A 386 2.07 -13.78 10.66
C PRO A 386 3.41 -13.11 10.43
N ARG A 387 4.12 -12.77 11.51
CA ARG A 387 5.41 -12.08 11.44
C ARG A 387 6.47 -12.99 10.83
N PRO A 388 7.00 -12.65 9.64
CA PRO A 388 8.13 -13.38 9.07
C PRO A 388 9.43 -12.99 9.78
N GLU A 389 10.47 -13.77 9.60
CA GLU A 389 11.81 -13.43 10.04
C GLU A 389 12.52 -12.53 9.02
N PHE A 390 12.27 -12.79 7.73
CA PHE A 390 12.83 -12.06 6.60
C PHE A 390 11.72 -11.52 5.71
N VAL A 391 11.81 -10.25 5.34
CA VAL A 391 10.95 -9.64 4.31
C VAL A 391 11.83 -9.15 3.18
N ILE A 392 11.57 -9.66 1.99
CA ILE A 392 12.26 -9.26 0.76
C ILE A 392 11.36 -8.34 -0.04
N PHE A 393 11.80 -7.11 -0.28
CA PHE A 393 11.15 -6.17 -1.19
C PHE A 393 11.88 -6.15 -2.53
N ASP A 394 11.21 -6.61 -3.59
CA ASP A 394 11.75 -6.48 -4.94
C ASP A 394 11.33 -5.15 -5.57
N LEU A 395 12.34 -4.34 -5.88
CA LEU A 395 12.19 -2.98 -6.37
C LEU A 395 12.53 -2.84 -7.88
N ARG A 396 12.69 -3.95 -8.60
CA ARG A 396 13.07 -3.94 -10.03
C ARG A 396 12.10 -3.13 -10.91
N ARG A 397 10.82 -3.11 -10.55
CA ARG A 397 9.75 -2.45 -11.30
C ARG A 397 9.29 -1.14 -10.65
N VAL A 398 9.98 -0.70 -9.62
CA VAL A 398 9.77 0.65 -9.04
C VAL A 398 10.38 1.68 -9.99
N THR A 399 9.55 2.62 -10.45
CA THR A 399 9.91 3.63 -11.45
C THR A 399 10.18 5.00 -10.86
N ALA A 400 9.65 5.27 -9.66
CA ALA A 400 9.85 6.52 -8.94
C ALA A 400 9.61 6.33 -7.44
N THR A 401 10.11 7.30 -6.65
CA THR A 401 9.86 7.36 -5.20
C THR A 401 9.54 8.79 -4.83
N THR A 402 8.37 9.03 -4.23
CA THR A 402 8.05 10.36 -3.69
C THR A 402 8.78 10.58 -2.37
N ARG A 403 8.98 11.84 -1.98
CA ARG A 403 9.59 12.18 -0.69
C ARG A 403 8.80 11.62 0.49
N ALA A 404 7.46 11.69 0.41
CA ALA A 404 6.55 11.10 1.40
C ALA A 404 6.66 9.58 1.45
N GLY A 405 6.67 8.92 0.28
CA GLY A 405 6.85 7.48 0.18
C GLY A 405 8.18 7.01 0.76
N ALA A 406 9.30 7.69 0.44
CA ALA A 406 10.61 7.35 0.98
C ALA A 406 10.67 7.44 2.51
N ARG A 407 10.06 8.49 3.08
CA ARG A 407 9.97 8.66 4.54
C ARG A 407 9.18 7.52 5.18
N LEU A 408 8.00 7.20 4.64
CA LEU A 408 7.16 6.13 5.18
C LEU A 408 7.81 4.75 5.02
N VAL A 409 8.55 4.50 3.92
CA VAL A 409 9.39 3.29 3.76
C VAL A 409 10.41 3.18 4.89
N ALA A 410 11.12 4.28 5.20
CA ALA A 410 12.11 4.27 6.28
C ALA A 410 11.47 4.01 7.66
N GLU A 411 10.33 4.62 7.94
CA GLU A 411 9.56 4.38 9.17
C GLU A 411 9.08 2.93 9.26
N ALA A 412 8.57 2.36 8.17
CA ALA A 412 8.14 0.96 8.12
C ALA A 412 9.33 -0.01 8.30
N PHE A 413 10.48 0.27 7.70
CA PHE A 413 11.67 -0.55 7.86
C PHE A 413 12.24 -0.47 9.29
N GLN A 414 12.19 0.72 9.90
CA GLN A 414 12.55 0.88 11.31
C GLN A 414 11.66 0.03 12.22
N GLU A 415 10.35 0.06 12.00
CA GLU A 415 9.41 -0.76 12.77
C GLU A 415 9.69 -2.26 12.59
N LEU A 416 9.95 -2.72 11.36
CA LEU A 416 10.34 -4.10 11.10
C LEU A 416 11.61 -4.48 11.84
N ALA A 417 12.63 -3.60 11.83
CA ALA A 417 13.88 -3.82 12.54
C ALA A 417 13.69 -3.89 14.07
N GLU A 418 12.87 -3.00 14.65
CA GLU A 418 12.53 -3.03 16.09
C GLU A 418 11.80 -4.31 16.48
N LEU A 419 11.04 -4.91 15.57
CA LEU A 419 10.39 -6.22 15.73
C LEU A 419 11.34 -7.40 15.50
N GLY A 420 12.61 -7.15 15.16
CA GLY A 420 13.60 -8.17 14.89
C GLY A 420 13.47 -8.81 13.49
N VAL A 421 12.71 -8.21 12.58
CA VAL A 421 12.58 -8.65 11.18
C VAL A 421 13.74 -8.11 10.37
N THR A 422 14.39 -8.98 9.60
CA THR A 422 15.44 -8.57 8.67
C THR A 422 14.82 -8.13 7.34
N VAL A 423 15.04 -6.87 6.97
CA VAL A 423 14.59 -6.32 5.69
C VAL A 423 15.66 -6.54 4.61
N ILE A 424 15.23 -7.05 3.47
CA ILE A 424 16.07 -7.32 2.31
C ILE A 424 15.50 -6.56 1.12
N LEU A 425 16.36 -5.84 0.41
CA LEU A 425 16.01 -5.15 -0.83
C LEU A 425 16.63 -5.88 -2.01
N SER A 426 15.86 -6.04 -3.11
CA SER A 426 16.37 -6.61 -4.35
C SER A 426 16.02 -5.76 -5.55
N GLY A 427 16.81 -5.89 -6.63
CA GLY A 427 16.53 -5.29 -7.92
C GLY A 427 16.73 -3.79 -8.02
N ILE A 428 17.24 -3.13 -6.99
CA ILE A 428 17.50 -1.69 -7.04
C ILE A 428 18.97 -1.41 -7.45
N LYS A 429 19.15 -0.50 -8.39
CA LYS A 429 20.49 -0.07 -8.78
C LYS A 429 20.98 0.99 -7.79
N ARG A 430 22.14 0.78 -7.15
CA ARG A 430 22.75 1.73 -6.19
C ARG A 430 23.03 3.11 -6.78
N THR A 431 23.10 3.23 -8.10
CA THR A 431 23.29 4.49 -8.82
C THR A 431 21.99 5.19 -9.16
N SER A 432 20.82 4.58 -8.87
CA SER A 432 19.53 5.17 -9.19
C SER A 432 19.16 6.29 -8.20
N ARG A 433 18.32 7.22 -8.68
CA ARG A 433 17.79 8.31 -7.85
C ARG A 433 16.90 7.78 -6.73
N GLU A 434 16.17 6.72 -7.01
CA GLU A 434 15.29 6.02 -6.06
C GLU A 434 16.11 5.45 -4.90
N TRP A 435 17.25 4.79 -5.21
CA TRP A 435 18.17 4.30 -4.19
C TRP A 435 18.74 5.43 -3.34
N ALA A 436 19.17 6.53 -3.96
CA ALA A 436 19.69 7.69 -3.24
C ALA A 436 18.67 8.21 -2.22
N THR A 437 17.40 8.32 -2.64
CA THR A 437 16.31 8.78 -1.78
C THR A 437 16.02 7.81 -0.63
N ILE A 438 15.91 6.51 -0.90
CA ILE A 438 15.65 5.49 0.13
C ILE A 438 16.84 5.36 1.08
N SER A 439 18.06 5.32 0.54
CA SER A 439 19.28 5.12 1.34
C SER A 439 19.59 6.29 2.28
N GLU A 440 19.17 7.51 1.95
CA GLU A 440 19.30 8.66 2.84
C GLU A 440 18.56 8.41 4.17
N TRP A 441 17.37 7.82 4.10
CA TRP A 441 16.52 7.58 5.26
C TRP A 441 16.83 6.25 5.97
N THR A 442 17.28 5.24 5.22
CA THR A 442 17.53 3.89 5.76
C THR A 442 18.97 3.67 6.22
N ARG A 443 19.89 4.61 5.94
CA ARG A 443 21.33 4.50 6.24
C ARG A 443 21.64 4.22 7.72
N ARG A 444 20.73 4.53 8.63
CA ARG A 444 20.87 4.34 10.08
C ARG A 444 20.33 2.99 10.56
N LEU A 445 19.71 2.20 9.68
CA LEU A 445 19.10 0.93 10.02
C LEU A 445 20.07 -0.21 9.74
N GLY A 446 20.63 -0.80 10.79
CA GLY A 446 21.67 -1.85 10.69
C GLY A 446 21.21 -3.19 10.09
N ASN A 447 19.89 -3.41 9.97
CA ASN A 447 19.30 -4.69 9.58
C ASN A 447 18.80 -4.72 8.12
N ILE A 448 19.30 -3.83 7.24
CA ILE A 448 18.93 -3.85 5.82
C ILE A 448 20.05 -4.46 5.01
N ARG A 449 19.70 -5.42 4.16
CA ARG A 449 20.58 -6.01 3.16
C ARG A 449 20.07 -5.70 1.77
N ASP A 450 20.98 -5.59 0.80
CA ASP A 450 20.63 -5.36 -0.59
C ASP A 450 21.29 -6.39 -1.53
N PHE A 451 20.52 -6.81 -2.54
CA PHE A 451 20.94 -7.74 -3.57
C PHE A 451 20.56 -7.21 -4.94
N TYR A 452 21.38 -7.52 -5.94
CA TYR A 452 21.07 -7.11 -7.33
C TYR A 452 19.92 -7.94 -7.93
N LEU A 453 19.85 -9.23 -7.60
CA LEU A 453 18.83 -10.15 -8.11
C LEU A 453 17.92 -10.64 -6.97
N LEU A 454 16.63 -10.76 -7.26
CA LEU A 454 15.66 -11.34 -6.33
C LEU A 454 16.02 -12.76 -5.93
N ASP A 455 16.46 -13.57 -6.89
CA ASP A 455 16.83 -14.97 -6.64
C ASP A 455 17.96 -15.12 -5.62
N THR A 456 18.98 -14.25 -5.69
CA THR A 456 20.09 -14.25 -4.70
C THR A 456 19.65 -13.74 -3.33
N ALA A 457 18.68 -12.84 -3.29
CA ALA A 457 18.07 -12.39 -2.03
C ALA A 457 17.29 -13.53 -1.35
N ILE A 458 16.51 -14.28 -2.12
CA ILE A 458 15.76 -15.44 -1.64
C ILE A 458 16.75 -16.53 -1.18
N GLU A 459 17.76 -16.85 -2.01
CA GLU A 459 18.79 -17.84 -1.69
C GLU A 459 19.49 -17.53 -0.35
N TRP A 460 19.86 -16.26 -0.15
CA TRP A 460 20.48 -15.83 1.10
C TRP A 460 19.54 -16.01 2.31
N ALA A 461 18.26 -15.63 2.18
CA ALA A 461 17.27 -15.78 3.25
C ALA A 461 17.04 -17.28 3.59
N GLU A 462 16.94 -18.12 2.57
CA GLU A 462 16.85 -19.58 2.75
C GLU A 462 18.08 -20.13 3.48
N ASP A 463 19.28 -19.66 3.15
CA ASP A 463 20.52 -20.05 3.82
C ASP A 463 20.50 -19.70 5.32
N GLN A 464 19.97 -18.52 5.67
CA GLN A 464 19.83 -18.13 7.08
C GLN A 464 18.84 -19.04 7.83
N ILE A 465 17.73 -19.44 7.18
CA ILE A 465 16.76 -20.37 7.76
C ILE A 465 17.42 -21.74 7.96
N VAL A 466 18.10 -22.29 6.95
CA VAL A 466 18.78 -23.57 7.05
C VAL A 466 19.82 -23.55 8.18
N TYR A 467 20.65 -22.51 8.26
CA TYR A 467 21.64 -22.35 9.32
C TYR A 467 21.03 -22.29 10.71
N ARG A 468 19.94 -21.53 10.88
CA ARG A 468 19.25 -21.35 12.18
C ARG A 468 18.67 -22.66 12.70
N TYR A 469 18.09 -23.48 11.84
CA TYR A 469 17.40 -24.72 12.22
C TYR A 469 18.29 -25.96 12.14
N GLY A 470 19.61 -25.76 12.20
CA GLY A 470 20.61 -26.84 12.43
C GLY A 470 21.10 -27.51 11.15
N GLY A 471 20.81 -26.94 9.97
CA GLY A 471 21.46 -27.32 8.72
C GLY A 471 22.89 -26.76 8.67
N SER A 472 23.78 -27.45 8.00
CA SER A 472 25.11 -26.96 7.69
C SER A 472 25.16 -26.49 6.25
N ILE A 473 25.58 -25.23 6.04
CA ILE A 473 25.89 -24.70 4.72
C ILE A 473 27.43 -24.53 4.68
N ASP A 474 28.12 -25.63 4.59
CA ASP A 474 29.55 -25.60 4.37
C ASP A 474 29.84 -25.79 2.88
N PHE A 475 30.12 -24.70 2.19
CA PHE A 475 30.51 -24.74 0.77
C PHE A 475 31.88 -25.39 0.52
N LEU A 476 32.66 -25.61 1.59
CA LEU A 476 33.95 -26.28 1.55
C LEU A 476 33.84 -27.77 1.92
N GLU A 477 32.66 -28.21 2.38
CA GLU A 477 32.40 -29.61 2.66
C GLU A 477 32.64 -30.45 1.40
N THR A 478 33.42 -31.53 1.56
CA THR A 478 33.71 -32.45 0.47
C THR A 478 32.73 -33.61 0.53
N THR A 479 32.10 -33.91 -0.60
CA THR A 479 31.19 -35.06 -0.75
C THR A 479 31.89 -36.13 -1.59
N GLU A 480 31.98 -37.31 -1.08
CA GLU A 480 32.57 -38.44 -1.82
C GLU A 480 31.59 -38.98 -2.88
N LEU A 481 32.10 -39.71 -3.85
CA LEU A 481 31.28 -40.19 -4.96
C LEU A 481 30.14 -41.13 -4.48
N SER A 482 30.36 -41.87 -3.39
CA SER A 482 29.36 -42.73 -2.76
C SER A 482 28.15 -42.00 -2.18
N GLU A 483 28.29 -40.73 -1.89
CA GLU A 483 27.24 -39.88 -1.27
C GLU A 483 26.41 -39.12 -2.31
N GLN A 484 26.75 -39.30 -3.59
CA GLN A 484 26.05 -38.61 -4.68
C GLN A 484 24.64 -39.19 -4.90
N PRO A 485 23.54 -38.40 -4.86
CA PRO A 485 22.16 -38.88 -5.02
C PRO A 485 21.93 -39.61 -6.34
N LEU A 486 22.64 -39.24 -7.39
CA LEU A 486 22.56 -39.91 -8.69
C LEU A 486 23.04 -41.35 -8.61
N LEU A 487 23.95 -41.67 -7.69
CA LEU A 487 24.52 -42.99 -7.46
C LEU A 487 23.88 -43.76 -6.29
N ALA A 488 22.82 -43.23 -5.71
CA ALA A 488 22.13 -43.84 -4.58
C ALA A 488 21.65 -45.27 -4.90
N GLY A 489 22.00 -46.21 -4.00
CA GLY A 489 21.63 -47.61 -4.14
C GLY A 489 22.56 -48.48 -4.98
N LEU A 490 23.72 -47.94 -5.40
CA LEU A 490 24.85 -48.76 -5.91
C LEU A 490 25.60 -49.39 -4.76
N SER A 491 26.20 -50.55 -5.01
CA SER A 491 27.12 -51.23 -4.08
C SER A 491 28.48 -50.53 -4.00
N GLU A 492 29.22 -50.73 -2.91
CA GLU A 492 30.58 -50.19 -2.74
C GLU A 492 31.53 -50.61 -3.88
N ALA A 493 31.41 -51.86 -4.39
CA ALA A 493 32.20 -52.35 -5.50
C ALA A 493 31.86 -51.61 -6.83
N GLU A 494 30.59 -51.32 -7.10
CA GLU A 494 30.17 -50.58 -8.29
C GLU A 494 30.64 -49.12 -8.23
N ILE A 495 30.57 -48.49 -7.03
CA ILE A 495 31.09 -47.14 -6.81
C ILE A 495 32.61 -47.11 -6.97
N ALA A 496 33.35 -48.08 -6.42
CA ALA A 496 34.80 -48.17 -6.58
C ALA A 496 35.19 -48.30 -8.06
N ASN A 497 34.50 -49.14 -8.82
CA ASN A 497 34.71 -49.27 -10.27
C ASN A 497 34.44 -47.98 -11.02
N LEU A 498 33.38 -47.26 -10.68
CA LEU A 498 33.07 -45.94 -11.30
C LEU A 498 34.14 -44.91 -10.90
N THR A 499 34.61 -44.93 -9.66
CA THR A 499 35.64 -43.99 -9.17
C THR A 499 36.96 -44.12 -9.97
N LEU A 500 37.34 -45.33 -10.38
CA LEU A 500 38.53 -45.54 -11.21
C LEU A 500 38.43 -44.93 -12.60
N LEU A 501 37.22 -44.63 -13.08
CA LEU A 501 36.96 -43.99 -14.38
C LEU A 501 36.87 -42.48 -14.26
N CYS A 502 36.86 -41.92 -13.05
CA CYS A 502 36.73 -40.50 -12.81
C CYS A 502 38.07 -39.78 -12.72
N ALA A 503 38.19 -38.64 -13.35
CA ALA A 503 39.28 -37.70 -13.12
C ALA A 503 38.82 -36.61 -12.14
N VAL A 504 39.68 -36.26 -11.15
CA VAL A 504 39.40 -35.13 -10.26
C VAL A 504 39.86 -33.83 -10.92
N ARG A 505 38.96 -32.87 -11.09
CA ARG A 505 39.23 -31.58 -11.67
C ARG A 505 38.91 -30.46 -10.68
N THR A 506 39.77 -29.44 -10.64
CA THR A 506 39.56 -28.25 -9.82
C THR A 506 39.42 -27.01 -10.73
N TYR A 507 38.43 -26.22 -10.46
CA TYR A 507 38.08 -24.98 -11.20
C TYR A 507 38.21 -23.78 -10.29
N GLN A 508 38.73 -22.68 -10.83
CA GLN A 508 38.84 -21.41 -10.11
C GLN A 508 37.51 -20.63 -10.18
N GLN A 509 37.35 -19.69 -9.28
CA GLN A 509 36.17 -18.81 -9.30
C GLN A 509 36.02 -18.14 -10.69
N ASN A 510 34.80 -18.11 -11.20
CA ASN A 510 34.41 -17.61 -12.52
C ASN A 510 34.95 -18.42 -13.71
N GLU A 511 35.59 -19.54 -13.48
CA GLU A 511 36.01 -20.46 -14.54
C GLU A 511 34.81 -21.16 -15.18
N LYS A 512 34.77 -21.21 -16.51
CA LYS A 512 33.73 -21.89 -17.26
C LYS A 512 34.06 -23.36 -17.37
N VAL A 513 33.28 -24.21 -16.69
CA VAL A 513 33.42 -25.66 -16.66
C VAL A 513 32.80 -26.30 -17.91
N ILE A 514 31.64 -25.81 -18.33
CA ILE A 514 30.92 -26.25 -19.51
C ILE A 514 30.52 -25.02 -20.32
N ALA A 515 30.70 -25.07 -21.64
CA ALA A 515 30.22 -24.03 -22.57
C ALA A 515 28.97 -24.51 -23.33
N ALA A 516 27.91 -23.69 -23.36
CA ALA A 516 26.73 -23.96 -24.18
C ALA A 516 27.09 -24.13 -25.65
N GLY A 517 26.45 -25.08 -26.33
CA GLY A 517 26.71 -25.41 -27.74
C GLY A 517 27.96 -26.30 -27.97
N SER A 518 28.79 -26.56 -26.95
CA SER A 518 29.90 -27.51 -27.07
C SER A 518 29.41 -28.97 -27.09
N GLU A 519 30.25 -29.88 -27.53
CA GLU A 519 29.99 -31.33 -27.50
C GLU A 519 29.87 -31.82 -26.05
N ALA A 520 28.89 -32.69 -25.79
CA ALA A 520 28.60 -33.20 -24.46
C ALA A 520 29.39 -34.49 -24.20
N THR A 521 30.64 -34.35 -23.79
CA THR A 521 31.62 -35.46 -23.68
C THR A 521 31.81 -36.02 -22.28
N SER A 522 31.36 -35.33 -21.23
CA SER A 522 31.58 -35.67 -19.83
C SER A 522 30.36 -35.43 -18.95
N LEU A 523 30.26 -36.23 -17.87
CA LEU A 523 29.35 -36.05 -16.74
C LEU A 523 30.20 -35.67 -15.51
N PHE A 524 29.69 -34.79 -14.67
CA PHE A 524 30.38 -34.25 -13.51
C PHE A 524 29.62 -34.52 -12.21
N PHE A 525 30.35 -34.88 -11.15
CA PHE A 525 29.83 -34.97 -9.78
C PHE A 525 30.56 -33.94 -8.93
N LEU A 526 29.87 -32.95 -8.42
CA LEU A 526 30.46 -31.87 -7.64
C LEU A 526 30.93 -32.41 -6.28
N ARG A 527 32.23 -32.39 -6.05
CA ARG A 527 32.85 -32.83 -4.81
C ARG A 527 32.85 -31.76 -3.75
N SER A 528 33.18 -30.51 -4.14
CA SER A 528 33.21 -29.34 -3.26
C SER A 528 33.00 -28.06 -4.05
N GLY A 529 32.59 -26.98 -3.38
CA GLY A 529 32.35 -25.69 -3.98
C GLY A 529 30.94 -25.53 -4.53
N VAL A 530 30.76 -24.50 -5.34
CA VAL A 530 29.46 -24.07 -5.92
C VAL A 530 29.64 -23.82 -7.41
N VAL A 531 28.72 -24.32 -8.22
CA VAL A 531 28.60 -23.98 -9.64
C VAL A 531 27.22 -23.47 -9.94
N HIS A 532 27.11 -22.56 -10.91
CA HIS A 532 25.83 -22.11 -11.42
C HIS A 532 25.66 -22.41 -12.90
N ILE A 533 24.44 -22.79 -13.26
CA ILE A 533 24.04 -23.09 -14.64
C ILE A 533 23.34 -21.87 -15.20
N THR A 534 23.80 -21.40 -16.35
CA THR A 534 23.23 -20.21 -17.03
C THR A 534 22.94 -20.49 -18.49
N LEU A 535 21.89 -19.83 -19.02
CA LEU A 535 21.68 -19.74 -20.46
C LEU A 535 22.73 -18.82 -21.10
N PRO A 536 22.95 -18.89 -22.42
CA PRO A 536 23.90 -18.02 -23.11
C PRO A 536 23.64 -16.51 -22.96
N ASP A 537 22.40 -16.14 -22.70
CA ASP A 537 21.96 -14.75 -22.42
C ASP A 537 22.21 -14.31 -20.96
N GLY A 538 22.83 -15.16 -20.13
CA GLY A 538 23.17 -14.87 -18.74
C GLY A 538 22.06 -15.17 -17.73
N ILE A 539 20.91 -15.71 -18.14
CA ILE A 539 19.85 -16.11 -17.22
C ILE A 539 20.30 -17.33 -16.40
N ARG A 540 20.39 -17.19 -15.08
CA ARG A 540 20.73 -18.27 -14.16
C ARG A 540 19.57 -19.26 -14.08
N LEU A 541 19.83 -20.54 -14.37
CA LEU A 541 18.85 -21.62 -14.31
C LEU A 541 18.87 -22.35 -12.96
N ALA A 542 20.06 -22.65 -12.44
CA ALA A 542 20.23 -23.36 -11.19
C ALA A 542 21.58 -23.04 -10.53
N THR A 543 21.64 -23.20 -9.21
CA THR A 543 22.88 -23.25 -8.42
C THR A 543 23.01 -24.63 -7.80
N LEU A 544 24.18 -25.23 -7.97
CA LEU A 544 24.49 -26.57 -7.45
C LEU A 544 25.66 -26.51 -6.46
N THR A 545 25.58 -27.34 -5.42
CA THR A 545 26.58 -27.46 -4.37
C THR A 545 27.15 -28.89 -4.32
N ALA A 546 28.16 -29.11 -3.50
CA ALA A 546 28.76 -30.42 -3.28
C ALA A 546 27.67 -31.51 -3.06
N GLY A 547 27.86 -32.69 -3.65
CA GLY A 547 26.89 -33.78 -3.63
C GLY A 547 25.90 -33.78 -4.79
N MET A 548 26.04 -32.87 -5.78
CA MET A 548 25.16 -32.80 -6.94
C MET A 548 25.91 -33.11 -8.24
N ALA A 549 25.20 -33.76 -9.17
CA ALA A 549 25.72 -34.01 -10.51
C ALA A 549 25.26 -32.92 -11.48
N PHE A 550 26.09 -32.61 -12.46
CA PHE A 550 25.77 -31.71 -13.57
C PHE A 550 26.34 -32.19 -14.89
N GLY A 551 25.85 -31.66 -15.97
CA GLY A 551 26.19 -32.14 -17.31
C GLY A 551 25.58 -33.50 -17.63
N GLU A 552 24.60 -33.93 -16.85
CA GLU A 552 23.87 -35.20 -16.97
C GLU A 552 23.06 -35.30 -18.28
N MET A 553 22.71 -34.18 -18.86
CA MET A 553 22.03 -34.12 -20.17
C MET A 553 22.89 -34.71 -21.30
N ALA A 554 24.21 -34.83 -21.11
CA ALA A 554 25.11 -35.52 -22.02
C ALA A 554 24.75 -37.00 -22.24
N LEU A 555 24.00 -37.61 -21.33
CA LEU A 555 23.47 -38.96 -21.48
C LEU A 555 22.30 -39.06 -22.45
N LEU A 556 21.69 -37.92 -22.79
CA LEU A 556 20.49 -37.83 -23.62
C LEU A 556 20.72 -37.01 -24.89
N GLU A 557 21.55 -35.96 -24.82
CA GLU A 557 21.76 -34.98 -25.88
C GLU A 557 23.26 -34.83 -26.21
N PRO A 558 23.66 -34.77 -27.49
CA PRO A 558 25.07 -34.70 -27.91
C PRO A 558 25.68 -33.29 -27.71
N THR A 559 24.88 -32.27 -27.44
CA THR A 559 25.32 -30.85 -27.28
C THR A 559 24.89 -30.28 -25.94
N ARG A 560 25.71 -29.39 -25.40
CA ARG A 560 25.45 -28.69 -24.13
C ARG A 560 24.38 -27.61 -24.32
N SER A 561 23.34 -27.68 -23.51
CA SER A 561 22.22 -26.70 -23.56
C SER A 561 22.48 -25.40 -22.78
N ALA A 562 23.44 -25.42 -21.83
CA ALA A 562 23.71 -24.29 -20.95
C ALA A 562 25.21 -24.18 -20.59
N ASP A 563 25.62 -22.99 -20.17
CA ASP A 563 26.94 -22.75 -19.57
C ASP A 563 26.91 -23.22 -18.11
N VAL A 564 28.05 -23.74 -17.62
CA VAL A 564 28.28 -23.99 -16.19
C VAL A 564 29.53 -23.25 -15.77
N LEU A 565 29.42 -22.39 -14.77
CA LEU A 565 30.51 -21.59 -14.23
C LEU A 565 30.72 -21.88 -12.75
N ALA A 566 31.97 -21.89 -12.30
CA ALA A 566 32.29 -21.99 -10.89
C ALA A 566 32.02 -20.66 -10.19
N ASP A 567 31.14 -20.66 -9.18
CA ASP A 567 30.79 -19.44 -8.41
C ASP A 567 31.87 -19.14 -7.36
N MET A 568 32.54 -20.17 -6.93
CA MET A 568 33.73 -20.16 -6.09
C MET A 568 34.68 -21.31 -6.53
N SER A 569 35.84 -21.46 -5.91
CA SER A 569 36.70 -22.61 -6.19
C SER A 569 35.90 -23.90 -6.01
N ALA A 570 35.85 -24.74 -7.06
CA ALA A 570 35.06 -25.94 -7.09
C ALA A 570 35.89 -27.12 -7.54
N THR A 571 35.64 -28.29 -6.95
CA THR A 571 36.26 -29.57 -7.35
C THR A 571 35.18 -30.56 -7.74
N ALA A 572 35.35 -31.24 -8.88
CA ALA A 572 34.41 -32.24 -9.37
C ALA A 572 35.11 -33.51 -9.83
N TYR A 573 34.42 -34.62 -9.71
CA TYR A 573 34.75 -35.87 -10.40
C TYR A 573 34.18 -35.75 -11.83
N GLU A 574 35.06 -35.87 -12.83
CA GLU A 574 34.69 -35.87 -14.24
C GLU A 574 34.78 -37.29 -14.77
N VAL A 575 33.74 -37.81 -15.41
CA VAL A 575 33.74 -39.10 -16.10
C VAL A 575 33.37 -38.90 -17.57
N ALA A 576 34.18 -39.41 -18.50
CA ALA A 576 33.87 -39.35 -19.91
C ALA A 576 32.63 -40.18 -20.24
N ILE A 577 31.72 -39.67 -21.09
CA ILE A 577 30.48 -40.38 -21.44
C ILE A 577 30.75 -41.77 -21.99
N ARG A 578 31.76 -41.96 -22.87
CA ARG A 578 32.15 -43.25 -23.40
C ARG A 578 32.54 -44.26 -22.32
N ASP A 579 33.22 -43.80 -21.24
CA ASP A 579 33.69 -44.68 -20.17
C ASP A 579 32.53 -44.98 -19.21
N PHE A 580 31.61 -44.02 -19.02
CA PHE A 580 30.37 -44.21 -18.27
C PHE A 580 29.41 -45.19 -19.00
N GLU A 581 29.29 -45.14 -20.31
CA GLU A 581 28.49 -46.09 -21.08
C GLU A 581 29.10 -47.52 -20.98
N ARG A 582 30.43 -47.63 -21.07
CA ARG A 582 31.10 -48.93 -20.86
C ARG A 582 30.85 -49.48 -19.46
N PHE A 583 30.86 -48.64 -18.44
CA PHE A 583 30.50 -49.03 -17.07
C PHE A 583 29.07 -49.55 -17.01
N ARG A 584 28.11 -48.88 -17.66
CA ARG A 584 26.72 -49.32 -17.71
C ARG A 584 26.54 -50.68 -18.41
N GLU A 585 27.27 -50.93 -19.45
CA GLU A 585 27.29 -52.23 -20.16
C GLU A 585 27.83 -53.36 -19.26
N GLN A 586 28.87 -53.08 -18.50
CA GLN A 586 29.49 -54.03 -17.58
C GLN A 586 28.67 -54.26 -16.30
N HIS A 587 27.91 -53.26 -15.88
CA HIS A 587 27.08 -53.24 -14.67
C HIS A 587 25.62 -52.85 -14.99
N PRO A 588 24.82 -53.68 -15.70
CA PRO A 588 23.49 -53.27 -16.19
C PRO A 588 22.52 -52.87 -15.09
N ARG A 589 22.57 -53.51 -13.91
CA ARG A 589 21.71 -53.14 -12.75
C ARG A 589 22.08 -51.79 -12.17
N ALA A 590 23.36 -51.46 -12.09
CA ALA A 590 23.83 -50.14 -11.67
C ALA A 590 23.40 -49.08 -12.69
N GLY A 591 23.56 -49.38 -14.01
CA GLY A 591 23.11 -48.52 -15.08
C GLY A 591 21.60 -48.18 -15.01
N GLU A 592 20.76 -49.23 -14.81
CA GLU A 592 19.32 -49.02 -14.65
C GLU A 592 18.99 -48.13 -13.41
N ARG A 593 19.69 -48.37 -12.30
CA ARG A 593 19.52 -47.60 -11.06
C ARG A 593 19.88 -46.13 -11.28
N ILE A 594 21.02 -45.85 -11.90
CA ILE A 594 21.47 -44.47 -12.20
C ILE A 594 20.45 -43.77 -13.10
N MET A 595 19.94 -44.41 -14.15
CA MET A 595 18.95 -43.82 -15.05
C MET A 595 17.63 -43.55 -14.34
N ARG A 596 17.21 -44.40 -13.42
CA ARG A 596 16.02 -44.19 -12.59
C ARG A 596 16.20 -42.98 -11.65
N ASN A 597 17.37 -42.90 -10.99
CA ASN A 597 17.71 -41.74 -10.13
C ASN A 597 17.75 -40.44 -10.94
N LEU A 598 18.33 -40.49 -12.16
CA LEU A 598 18.34 -39.34 -13.05
C LEU A 598 16.92 -38.90 -13.42
N ALA A 599 16.05 -39.83 -13.82
CA ALA A 599 14.66 -39.52 -14.15
C ALA A 599 13.92 -38.88 -12.97
N GLN A 600 14.16 -39.35 -11.74
CA GLN A 600 13.57 -38.76 -10.53
C GLN A 600 14.09 -37.32 -10.30
N ILE A 601 15.40 -37.08 -10.40
CA ILE A 601 16.01 -35.75 -10.25
C ILE A 601 15.44 -34.78 -11.28
N LEU A 602 15.29 -35.20 -12.54
CA LEU A 602 14.72 -34.37 -13.61
C LEU A 602 13.22 -34.08 -13.40
N ALA A 603 12.45 -35.08 -12.93
CA ALA A 603 11.05 -34.92 -12.59
C ALA A 603 10.84 -33.89 -11.46
N ASP A 604 11.65 -33.97 -10.40
CA ASP A 604 11.59 -33.03 -9.28
C ASP A 604 11.94 -31.59 -9.73
N ARG A 605 12.95 -31.44 -10.59
CA ARG A 605 13.29 -30.13 -11.20
C ARG A 605 12.16 -29.58 -12.08
N LEU A 606 11.47 -30.42 -12.83
CA LEU A 606 10.35 -30.04 -13.69
C LEU A 606 9.14 -29.57 -12.85
N ILE A 607 8.83 -30.23 -11.74
CA ILE A 607 7.76 -29.83 -10.82
C ILE A 607 8.02 -28.42 -10.29
N VAL A 608 9.25 -28.14 -9.85
CA VAL A 608 9.64 -26.80 -9.37
C VAL A 608 9.54 -25.76 -10.49
N ALA A 609 9.96 -26.10 -11.71
CA ALA A 609 9.88 -25.20 -12.86
C ALA A 609 8.42 -24.87 -13.23
N ASN A 610 7.53 -25.87 -13.24
CA ASN A 610 6.12 -25.69 -13.54
C ASN A 610 5.42 -24.78 -12.49
N ALA A 611 5.73 -24.97 -11.21
CA ALA A 611 5.19 -24.10 -10.15
C ALA A 611 5.61 -22.63 -10.33
N LYS A 612 6.80 -22.36 -10.88
CA LYS A 612 7.25 -21.00 -11.22
C LYS A 612 6.52 -20.42 -12.43
N VAL A 613 6.18 -21.23 -13.42
CA VAL A 613 5.38 -20.79 -14.60
C VAL A 613 3.97 -20.43 -14.17
N ASP A 614 3.33 -21.22 -13.32
CA ASP A 614 1.98 -20.93 -12.80
C ASP A 614 1.91 -19.58 -12.06
N LEU A 615 2.96 -19.23 -11.31
CA LEU A 615 3.05 -17.92 -10.64
C LEU A 615 3.16 -16.73 -11.62
N LEU A 616 3.82 -16.94 -12.76
CA LEU A 616 3.98 -15.89 -13.79
C LEU A 616 2.72 -15.71 -14.64
N THR A 617 1.85 -16.72 -14.71
CA THR A 617 0.63 -16.71 -15.54
C THR A 617 -0.64 -16.38 -14.76
N SER A 618 -0.61 -16.45 -13.42
CA SER A 618 -1.76 -16.20 -12.53
C SER A 618 -1.75 -14.81 -11.86
N GLY A 619 -0.84 -13.90 -12.27
CA GLY A 619 -0.67 -12.53 -11.74
C GLY A 619 -1.32 -11.45 -12.58
#